data_5cac0af3822dca5af34a3497e58a447c
#
_entry.id   5cac0af3822dca5af34a3497e58a447c
#
_cell.length_a   1.000
_cell.length_b   1.000
_cell.length_c   1.000
_cell.angle_alpha   90.00
_cell.angle_beta   90.00
_cell.angle_gamma   90.00
#
_symmetry.space_group_name_H-M   'P 1'
#
loop_
_entity.id
_entity.type
_entity.pdbx_description
1 polymer ?
#
loop_
_entity_poly.entity_id
_entity_poly.type
_entity_poly.pdbx_seq_one_letter_code
_entity_poly.pdbx_strand_id
1 'polypeptide(L)'
;DVYKRQAQFITRVIAGTPDRSTPAVAGPLQSIIINPYWYIPRSIAINDILPLQKRNPNYLKSMGIRVFKNSKTALTEVQSNEIPWSKLNEDNFHYQLRQDPGDKNSLGNIKFKFANNFALYLHDTPKKRLFDQETRAFSSGCIRVDSAIDLADYLLQNQDDWSQQKIQEIIDSGDTIVIELQVPIPLYLVYWTAWVGSDDQVYFRKDIYGWDKSQLECN
;
A
#
# COMPACT_ATOMS: atom_id res chain seq x y z
N ASP A 1 22.81 -8.85 0.60
CA ASP A 1 24.27 -8.69 0.71
C ASP A 1 24.85 -8.53 -0.70
N VAL A 2 25.33 -7.33 -1.04
CA VAL A 2 25.87 -7.01 -2.37
C VAL A 2 27.09 -7.88 -2.70
N TYR A 3 27.83 -8.32 -1.70
CA TYR A 3 29.02 -9.15 -1.86
C TYR A 3 28.69 -10.64 -2.10
N LYS A 4 27.57 -11.12 -1.53
CA LYS A 4 27.20 -12.54 -1.65
C LYS A 4 26.20 -12.81 -2.78
N ARG A 5 25.61 -11.79 -3.39
CA ARG A 5 24.55 -11.89 -4.43
C ARG A 5 23.40 -12.85 -4.05
N GLN A 6 23.12 -12.98 -2.74
CA GLN A 6 22.10 -13.87 -2.23
C GLN A 6 20.91 -13.07 -1.71
N ALA A 7 19.71 -13.49 -2.09
CA ALA A 7 18.50 -12.96 -1.50
C ALA A 7 18.43 -13.35 -0.02
N GLN A 8 18.27 -12.34 0.86
CA GLN A 8 18.15 -12.56 2.31
C GLN A 8 16.69 -12.73 2.73
N PHE A 9 15.78 -12.09 2.02
CA PHE A 9 14.35 -12.16 2.25
C PHE A 9 13.60 -12.11 0.91
N ILE A 10 12.64 -13.01 0.70
CA ILE A 10 11.83 -13.09 -0.51
C ILE A 10 10.37 -13.19 -0.10
N THR A 11 9.52 -12.38 -0.69
CA THR A 11 8.07 -12.42 -0.46
C THR A 11 7.30 -12.10 -1.73
N ARG A 12 6.04 -12.55 -1.77
CA ARG A 12 5.11 -12.23 -2.86
C ARG A 12 4.59 -10.80 -2.71
N VAL A 13 4.31 -10.17 -3.85
CA VAL A 13 3.72 -8.84 -3.88
C VAL A 13 2.50 -8.79 -4.80
N ILE A 14 1.63 -7.79 -4.57
CA ILE A 14 0.52 -7.43 -5.46
C ILE A 14 0.79 -6.02 -5.95
N ALA A 15 0.84 -5.85 -7.27
CA ALA A 15 1.03 -4.57 -7.96
C ALA A 15 -0.31 -3.94 -8.37
N GLY A 16 -0.25 -2.79 -9.02
CA GLY A 16 -1.40 -2.08 -9.57
C GLY A 16 -2.09 -2.83 -10.72
N THR A 17 -3.36 -2.53 -10.92
CA THR A 17 -4.11 -2.97 -12.10
C THR A 17 -3.55 -2.31 -13.38
N PRO A 18 -3.82 -2.85 -14.58
CA PRO A 18 -3.32 -2.24 -15.83
C PRO A 18 -3.71 -0.76 -16.01
N ASP A 19 -4.92 -0.38 -15.59
CA ASP A 19 -5.42 1.00 -15.63
C ASP A 19 -4.89 1.89 -14.51
N ARG A 20 -4.27 1.29 -13.48
CA ARG A 20 -3.63 1.97 -12.34
C ARG A 20 -2.27 1.33 -12.05
N SER A 21 -1.42 1.27 -13.07
CA SER A 21 -0.15 0.56 -13.01
C SER A 21 0.78 1.09 -11.93
N THR A 22 1.58 0.19 -11.35
CA THR A 22 2.69 0.58 -10.49
C THR A 22 3.85 1.07 -11.35
N PRO A 23 4.27 2.34 -11.23
CA PRO A 23 5.40 2.84 -12.00
C PRO A 23 6.72 2.24 -11.52
N ALA A 24 7.70 2.15 -12.43
CA ALA A 24 9.08 1.90 -12.06
C ALA A 24 9.65 3.15 -11.38
N VAL A 25 10.15 3.00 -10.16
CA VAL A 25 10.65 4.11 -9.34
C VAL A 25 11.65 3.63 -8.31
N ALA A 26 12.63 4.44 -8.00
CA ALA A 26 13.60 4.20 -6.94
C ALA A 26 13.54 5.30 -5.87
N GLY A 27 13.85 4.92 -4.64
CA GLY A 27 13.97 5.85 -3.52
C GLY A 27 14.34 5.16 -2.23
N PRO A 28 14.84 5.88 -1.22
CA PRO A 28 15.16 5.27 0.05
C PRO A 28 13.89 4.91 0.83
N LEU A 29 13.82 3.68 1.33
CA LEU A 29 12.89 3.27 2.36
C LEU A 29 13.33 3.91 3.68
N GLN A 30 12.45 4.70 4.30
CA GLN A 30 12.81 5.58 5.41
C GLN A 30 12.14 5.17 6.72
N SER A 31 10.89 4.72 6.67
CA SER A 31 10.16 4.41 7.89
C SER A 31 9.14 3.28 7.72
N ILE A 32 8.85 2.65 8.85
CA ILE A 32 7.82 1.63 9.02
C ILE A 32 6.75 2.20 9.93
N ILE A 33 5.49 2.01 9.58
CA ILE A 33 4.35 2.46 10.39
C ILE A 33 3.53 1.23 10.76
N ILE A 34 3.42 0.96 12.05
CA ILE A 34 2.55 -0.10 12.59
C ILE A 34 1.19 0.52 12.89
N ASN A 35 0.11 -0.22 12.64
CA ASN A 35 -1.27 0.23 12.75
C ASN A 35 -1.52 1.56 12.03
N PRO A 36 -1.27 1.64 10.70
CA PRO A 36 -1.36 2.88 9.96
C PRO A 36 -2.80 3.36 9.82
N TYR A 37 -3.03 4.66 9.98
CA TYR A 37 -4.19 5.28 9.37
C TYR A 37 -4.06 5.28 7.85
N TRP A 38 -5.14 4.98 7.15
CA TRP A 38 -5.17 5.14 5.70
C TRP A 38 -5.87 6.44 5.30
N TYR A 39 -5.10 7.46 4.97
CA TYR A 39 -5.60 8.66 4.34
C TYR A 39 -5.92 8.33 2.88
N ILE A 40 -7.20 8.26 2.57
CA ILE A 40 -7.68 7.72 1.29
C ILE A 40 -7.45 8.77 0.19
N PRO A 41 -6.69 8.45 -0.86
CA PRO A 41 -6.51 9.36 -2.00
C PRO A 41 -7.84 9.76 -2.62
N ARG A 42 -7.95 11.03 -3.06
CA ARG A 42 -9.17 11.58 -3.65
C ARG A 42 -9.71 10.73 -4.80
N SER A 43 -8.82 10.24 -5.68
CA SER A 43 -9.21 9.37 -6.81
C SER A 43 -9.88 8.08 -6.33
N ILE A 44 -9.34 7.43 -5.29
CA ILE A 44 -9.94 6.21 -4.70
C ILE A 44 -11.26 6.56 -3.99
N ALA A 45 -11.30 7.68 -3.26
CA ALA A 45 -12.51 8.13 -2.58
C ALA A 45 -13.66 8.33 -3.56
N ILE A 46 -13.41 8.93 -4.72
CA ILE A 46 -14.41 9.24 -5.74
C ILE A 46 -14.76 7.99 -6.57
N ASN A 47 -13.74 7.30 -7.10
CA ASN A 47 -13.96 6.25 -8.09
C ASN A 47 -14.36 4.90 -7.47
N ASP A 48 -13.86 4.61 -6.25
CA ASP A 48 -14.05 3.30 -5.63
C ASP A 48 -15.03 3.35 -4.44
N ILE A 49 -14.90 4.34 -3.55
CA ILE A 49 -15.65 4.39 -2.30
C ILE A 49 -17.00 5.09 -2.43
N LEU A 50 -17.05 6.23 -3.09
CA LEU A 50 -18.30 6.99 -3.24
C LEU A 50 -19.42 6.18 -3.90
N PRO A 51 -19.17 5.37 -4.97
CA PRO A 51 -20.21 4.51 -5.54
C PRO A 51 -20.72 3.45 -4.54
N LEU A 52 -19.83 2.89 -3.70
CA LEU A 52 -20.21 1.92 -2.68
C LEU A 52 -21.05 2.56 -1.57
N GLN A 53 -20.67 3.75 -1.11
CA GLN A 53 -21.40 4.51 -0.09
C GLN A 53 -22.80 4.93 -0.59
N LYS A 54 -22.92 5.30 -1.88
CA LYS A 54 -24.23 5.60 -2.48
C LYS A 54 -25.17 4.39 -2.51
N ARG A 55 -24.63 3.18 -2.74
CA ARG A 55 -25.42 1.93 -2.77
C ARG A 55 -25.75 1.43 -1.37
N ASN A 56 -24.82 1.59 -0.42
CA ASN A 56 -24.98 1.15 0.96
C ASN A 56 -24.61 2.29 1.93
N PRO A 57 -25.61 2.98 2.52
CA PRO A 57 -25.37 4.09 3.45
C PRO A 57 -24.51 3.73 4.67
N ASN A 58 -24.40 2.45 5.02
CA ASN A 58 -23.59 1.96 6.11
C ASN A 58 -22.16 1.56 5.70
N TYR A 59 -21.79 1.70 4.42
CA TYR A 59 -20.51 1.20 3.93
C TYR A 59 -19.32 1.81 4.68
N LEU A 60 -19.23 3.13 4.78
CA LEU A 60 -18.13 3.81 5.49
C LEU A 60 -18.02 3.35 6.94
N LYS A 61 -19.14 3.31 7.65
CA LYS A 61 -19.19 2.84 9.04
C LYS A 61 -18.73 1.38 9.16
N SER A 62 -19.19 0.52 8.27
CA SER A 62 -18.84 -0.90 8.29
C SER A 62 -17.35 -1.14 8.02
N MET A 63 -16.69 -0.21 7.32
CA MET A 63 -15.26 -0.26 6.97
C MET A 63 -14.37 0.54 7.93
N GLY A 64 -14.93 1.16 8.99
CA GLY A 64 -14.14 2.03 9.86
C GLY A 64 -13.59 3.27 9.16
N ILE A 65 -14.32 3.80 8.16
CA ILE A 65 -13.93 5.00 7.42
C ILE A 65 -14.64 6.21 7.99
N ARG A 66 -13.86 7.19 8.43
CA ARG A 66 -14.32 8.47 8.94
C ARG A 66 -14.24 9.54 7.86
N VAL A 67 -15.09 10.53 7.97
CA VAL A 67 -15.21 11.61 6.99
C VAL A 67 -14.79 12.92 7.62
N PHE A 68 -13.97 13.67 6.91
CA PHE A 68 -13.48 14.97 7.36
C PHE A 68 -13.77 16.03 6.30
N LYS A 69 -14.04 17.24 6.76
CA LYS A 69 -14.19 18.42 5.92
C LYS A 69 -13.05 19.39 6.22
N ASN A 70 -12.39 19.86 5.17
CA ASN A 70 -11.43 20.95 5.30
C ASN A 70 -12.18 22.26 5.58
N SER A 71 -11.91 22.87 6.71
CA SER A 71 -12.21 24.28 6.95
C SER A 71 -10.93 25.10 6.78
N LYS A 72 -11.04 26.42 6.70
CA LYS A 72 -9.88 27.31 6.55
C LYS A 72 -8.86 27.17 7.71
N THR A 73 -9.26 26.62 8.83
CA THR A 73 -8.47 26.58 10.07
C THR A 73 -8.21 25.17 10.61
N ALA A 74 -9.00 24.17 10.21
CA ALA A 74 -8.85 22.81 10.74
C ALA A 74 -9.53 21.75 9.86
N LEU A 75 -9.06 20.52 9.96
CA LEU A 75 -9.72 19.34 9.46
C LEU A 75 -10.75 18.89 10.50
N THR A 76 -12.04 19.02 10.21
CA THR A 76 -13.13 18.70 11.15
C THR A 76 -13.84 17.43 10.74
N GLU A 77 -14.02 16.51 11.66
CA GLU A 77 -14.81 15.32 11.43
C GLU A 77 -16.29 15.66 11.28
N VAL A 78 -16.96 15.04 10.30
CA VAL A 78 -18.38 15.21 10.02
C VAL A 78 -19.07 13.85 10.03
N GLN A 79 -20.32 13.85 10.52
CA GLN A 79 -21.09 12.62 10.56
C GLN A 79 -21.53 12.21 9.14
N SER A 80 -21.30 10.95 8.79
CA SER A 80 -21.61 10.43 7.44
C SER A 80 -23.11 10.55 7.09
N ASN A 81 -24.00 10.52 8.06
CA ASN A 81 -25.45 10.67 7.86
C ASN A 81 -25.90 12.09 7.55
N GLU A 82 -25.07 13.10 7.81
CA GLU A 82 -25.33 14.52 7.47
C GLU A 82 -24.95 14.86 6.04
N ILE A 83 -24.32 13.94 5.34
CA ILE A 83 -23.78 14.17 4.00
C ILE A 83 -24.75 13.65 2.93
N PRO A 84 -25.15 14.49 1.96
CA PRO A 84 -26.05 14.09 0.88
C PRO A 84 -25.30 13.27 -0.19
N TRP A 85 -24.85 12.04 0.14
CA TRP A 85 -24.02 11.18 -0.68
C TRP A 85 -24.52 11.00 -2.10
N SER A 86 -25.86 10.92 -2.29
CA SER A 86 -26.46 10.75 -3.62
C SER A 86 -26.19 11.90 -4.57
N LYS A 87 -25.98 13.12 -4.05
CA LYS A 87 -25.73 14.35 -4.80
C LYS A 87 -24.26 14.62 -5.07
N LEU A 88 -23.33 13.83 -4.48
CA LEU A 88 -21.90 14.04 -4.65
C LEU A 88 -21.42 13.42 -5.96
N ASN A 89 -20.48 14.10 -6.61
CA ASN A 89 -19.74 13.68 -7.78
C ASN A 89 -18.29 14.17 -7.70
N GLU A 90 -17.52 13.98 -8.74
CA GLU A 90 -16.12 14.39 -8.78
C GLU A 90 -15.93 15.89 -8.54
N ASP A 91 -16.79 16.73 -9.09
CA ASP A 91 -16.65 18.21 -9.03
C ASP A 91 -16.91 18.76 -7.62
N ASN A 92 -17.86 18.16 -6.90
CA ASN A 92 -18.33 18.66 -5.60
C ASN A 92 -17.91 17.83 -4.40
N PHE A 93 -17.06 16.79 -4.58
CA PHE A 93 -16.53 15.99 -3.49
C PHE A 93 -15.36 16.72 -2.80
N HIS A 94 -15.64 17.38 -1.69
CA HIS A 94 -14.65 18.15 -0.92
C HIS A 94 -14.33 17.54 0.44
N TYR A 95 -14.60 16.24 0.61
CA TYR A 95 -14.34 15.50 1.84
C TYR A 95 -13.02 14.75 1.74
N GLN A 96 -12.34 14.63 2.86
CA GLN A 96 -11.24 13.69 3.05
C GLN A 96 -11.75 12.47 3.79
N LEU A 97 -11.45 11.30 3.27
CA LEU A 97 -11.76 10.04 3.93
C LEU A 97 -10.50 9.50 4.60
N ARG A 98 -10.67 8.96 5.81
CA ARG A 98 -9.60 8.30 6.55
C ARG A 98 -10.13 7.00 7.14
N GLN A 99 -9.45 5.89 6.88
CA GLN A 99 -9.74 4.63 7.52
C GLN A 99 -8.87 4.48 8.77
N ASP A 100 -9.50 4.12 9.87
CA ASP A 100 -8.81 3.92 11.14
C ASP A 100 -8.03 2.58 11.13
N PRO A 101 -6.99 2.41 11.97
CA PRO A 101 -6.31 1.13 12.16
C PRO A 101 -7.26 -0.01 12.53
N GLY A 102 -6.83 -1.24 12.29
CA GLY A 102 -7.55 -2.46 12.64
C GLY A 102 -7.76 -3.42 11.47
N ASP A 103 -8.42 -4.54 11.73
CA ASP A 103 -8.53 -5.71 10.82
C ASP A 103 -9.14 -5.40 9.45
N LYS A 104 -9.91 -4.33 9.35
CA LYS A 104 -10.55 -3.91 8.09
C LYS A 104 -9.74 -2.89 7.32
N ASN A 105 -8.64 -2.38 7.89
CA ASN A 105 -7.82 -1.38 7.24
C ASN A 105 -7.23 -1.93 5.94
N SER A 106 -7.42 -1.23 4.83
CA SER A 106 -6.94 -1.65 3.53
C SER A 106 -5.41 -1.74 3.44
N LEU A 107 -4.70 -1.05 4.33
CA LEU A 107 -3.24 -1.11 4.44
C LEU A 107 -2.76 -2.26 5.34
N GLY A 108 -3.68 -3.03 5.95
CA GLY A 108 -3.33 -4.02 6.97
C GLY A 108 -2.65 -3.38 8.19
N ASN A 109 -1.75 -4.12 8.81
CA ASN A 109 -1.11 -3.72 10.06
C ASN A 109 0.20 -2.94 9.88
N ILE A 110 0.82 -2.99 8.68
CA ILE A 110 2.13 -2.39 8.45
C ILE A 110 2.17 -1.64 7.13
N LYS A 111 2.77 -0.46 7.17
CA LYS A 111 3.06 0.37 6.00
C LYS A 111 4.54 0.74 6.00
N PHE A 112 5.19 0.61 4.84
CA PHE A 112 6.58 0.98 4.59
C PHE A 112 6.62 2.22 3.70
N LYS A 113 7.20 3.29 4.21
CA LYS A 113 7.27 4.57 3.52
C LYS A 113 8.65 4.77 2.89
N PHE A 114 8.67 5.07 1.60
CA PHE A 114 9.88 5.43 0.87
C PHE A 114 9.68 6.75 0.12
N ALA A 115 10.78 7.47 -0.09
CA ALA A 115 10.73 8.77 -0.77
C ALA A 115 10.48 8.57 -2.27
N ASN A 116 9.41 9.18 -2.79
CA ASN A 116 9.08 9.18 -4.21
C ASN A 116 8.03 10.27 -4.52
N ASN A 117 7.91 10.64 -5.81
CA ASN A 117 6.99 11.68 -6.29
C ASN A 117 5.59 11.16 -6.65
N PHE A 118 5.33 9.86 -6.50
CA PHE A 118 4.07 9.21 -6.89
C PHE A 118 3.16 8.92 -5.69
N ALA A 119 3.55 9.33 -4.48
CA ALA A 119 2.88 8.98 -3.23
C ALA A 119 2.69 7.46 -3.03
N LEU A 120 3.62 6.66 -3.57
CA LEU A 120 3.64 5.21 -3.43
C LEU A 120 4.22 4.79 -2.08
N TYR A 121 3.78 3.64 -1.64
CA TYR A 121 4.31 2.95 -0.45
C TYR A 121 4.09 1.44 -0.58
N LEU A 122 4.83 0.66 0.22
CA LEU A 122 4.54 -0.75 0.39
C LEU A 122 3.66 -0.90 1.64
N HIS A 123 2.76 -1.89 1.65
CA HIS A 123 1.89 -2.10 2.80
C HIS A 123 1.39 -3.54 2.90
N ASP A 124 0.95 -3.89 4.07
CA ASP A 124 0.20 -5.10 4.36
C ASP A 124 -1.22 -5.06 3.75
N THR A 125 -1.99 -6.10 3.91
CA THR A 125 -3.40 -6.17 3.49
C THR A 125 -4.14 -7.29 4.23
N PRO A 126 -5.41 -7.09 4.62
CA PRO A 126 -6.24 -8.16 5.15
C PRO A 126 -6.67 -9.18 4.08
N LYS A 127 -6.51 -8.86 2.78
CA LYS A 127 -6.91 -9.71 1.66
C LYS A 127 -5.80 -10.69 1.25
N LYS A 128 -5.29 -11.47 2.20
CA LYS A 128 -4.15 -12.37 2.00
C LYS A 128 -4.33 -13.39 0.87
N ARG A 129 -5.56 -13.92 0.66
CA ARG A 129 -5.85 -14.88 -0.44
C ARG A 129 -5.54 -14.36 -1.83
N LEU A 130 -5.39 -13.04 -2.03
CA LEU A 130 -5.05 -12.49 -3.34
C LEU A 130 -3.60 -12.78 -3.73
N PHE A 131 -2.74 -13.12 -2.78
CA PHE A 131 -1.37 -13.53 -3.07
C PHE A 131 -1.28 -14.93 -3.71
N ASP A 132 -2.32 -15.76 -3.59
CA ASP A 132 -2.39 -17.09 -4.19
C ASP A 132 -2.80 -17.06 -5.67
N GLN A 133 -3.17 -15.88 -6.18
CA GLN A 133 -3.51 -15.72 -7.58
C GLN A 133 -2.24 -15.73 -8.45
N GLU A 134 -2.36 -16.30 -9.65
CA GLU A 134 -1.28 -16.32 -10.64
C GLU A 134 -0.91 -14.90 -11.09
N THR A 135 -1.90 -14.10 -11.46
CA THR A 135 -1.72 -12.69 -11.78
C THR A 135 -2.07 -11.83 -10.55
N ARG A 136 -1.08 -11.14 -10.02
CA ARG A 136 -1.23 -10.31 -8.80
C ARG A 136 -1.22 -8.82 -9.12
N ALA A 137 -2.24 -8.37 -9.85
CA ALA A 137 -2.43 -6.98 -10.27
C ALA A 137 -3.81 -6.47 -9.79
N PHE A 138 -3.89 -6.10 -8.49
CA PHE A 138 -5.17 -5.78 -7.82
C PHE A 138 -5.14 -4.47 -7.03
N SER A 139 -4.02 -3.77 -6.99
CA SER A 139 -3.92 -2.51 -6.24
C SER A 139 -4.24 -1.30 -7.12
N SER A 140 -4.31 -0.13 -6.49
CA SER A 140 -4.41 1.17 -7.19
C SER A 140 -3.04 1.82 -7.34
N GLY A 141 -1.99 1.01 -7.55
CA GLY A 141 -0.60 1.44 -7.79
C GLY A 141 0.36 1.12 -6.63
N CYS A 142 -0.06 1.19 -5.37
CA CYS A 142 0.78 0.80 -4.24
C CYS A 142 1.06 -0.71 -4.21
N ILE A 143 2.16 -1.10 -3.59
CA ILE A 143 2.59 -2.50 -3.51
C ILE A 143 2.09 -3.13 -2.21
N ARG A 144 1.28 -4.20 -2.31
CA ARG A 144 0.93 -5.03 -1.15
C ARG A 144 1.99 -6.10 -0.95
N VAL A 145 2.40 -6.29 0.28
CA VAL A 145 3.44 -7.27 0.68
C VAL A 145 2.78 -8.40 1.46
N ASP A 146 3.07 -9.65 1.10
CA ASP A 146 2.45 -10.81 1.73
C ASP A 146 2.92 -10.99 3.18
N SER A 147 4.23 -11.11 3.40
CA SER A 147 4.85 -11.28 4.71
C SER A 147 5.33 -9.93 5.27
N ALA A 148 4.39 -8.99 5.49
CA ALA A 148 4.75 -7.62 5.89
C ALA A 148 5.35 -7.57 7.31
N ILE A 149 4.90 -8.43 8.25
CA ILE A 149 5.44 -8.51 9.61
C ILE A 149 6.89 -9.02 9.55
N ASP A 150 7.13 -10.10 8.81
CA ASP A 150 8.47 -10.68 8.68
C ASP A 150 9.43 -9.70 7.98
N LEU A 151 8.93 -8.94 6.99
CA LEU A 151 9.71 -7.87 6.36
C LEU A 151 10.06 -6.76 7.34
N ALA A 152 9.13 -6.36 8.20
CA ALA A 152 9.39 -5.34 9.22
C ALA A 152 10.42 -5.82 10.23
N ASP A 153 10.29 -7.06 10.72
CA ASP A 153 11.26 -7.69 11.62
C ASP A 153 12.65 -7.75 10.99
N TYR A 154 12.75 -8.23 9.75
CA TYR A 154 14.01 -8.25 8.99
C TYR A 154 14.66 -6.87 8.85
N LEU A 155 13.88 -5.83 8.56
CA LEU A 155 14.38 -4.47 8.39
C LEU A 155 14.82 -3.82 9.70
N LEU A 156 14.26 -4.25 10.83
CA LEU A 156 14.55 -3.73 12.16
C LEU A 156 15.56 -4.57 12.95
N GLN A 157 16.02 -5.71 12.43
CA GLN A 157 16.88 -6.67 13.12
C GLN A 157 18.20 -6.09 13.68
N ASN A 158 18.66 -4.97 13.11
CA ASN A 158 19.89 -4.27 13.55
C ASN A 158 19.58 -3.01 14.37
N GLN A 159 18.34 -2.77 14.75
CA GLN A 159 17.93 -1.70 15.66
C GLN A 159 17.60 -2.32 17.01
N ASP A 160 18.21 -1.78 18.06
CA ASP A 160 17.99 -2.26 19.42
C ASP A 160 16.51 -2.20 19.80
N ASP A 161 16.10 -3.13 20.66
CA ASP A 161 14.73 -3.24 21.19
C ASP A 161 13.63 -3.67 20.18
N TRP A 162 13.94 -4.08 18.96
CA TRP A 162 12.96 -4.59 18.00
C TRP A 162 13.02 -6.10 17.87
N SER A 163 11.84 -6.72 17.80
CA SER A 163 11.62 -8.14 17.54
C SER A 163 10.23 -8.35 16.95
N GLN A 164 10.00 -9.47 16.32
CA GLN A 164 8.69 -9.87 15.82
C GLN A 164 7.62 -9.86 16.93
N GLN A 165 8.00 -10.30 18.16
CA GLN A 165 7.10 -10.25 19.32
C GLN A 165 6.69 -8.81 19.64
N LYS A 166 7.62 -7.87 19.69
CA LYS A 166 7.32 -6.47 19.98
C LYS A 166 6.48 -5.82 18.89
N ILE A 167 6.73 -6.15 17.61
CA ILE A 167 5.89 -5.72 16.50
C ILE A 167 4.46 -6.22 16.71
N GLN A 168 4.27 -7.49 17.09
CA GLN A 168 2.96 -8.06 17.35
C GLN A 168 2.25 -7.43 18.56
N GLU A 169 2.97 -7.17 19.65
CA GLU A 169 2.44 -6.47 20.83
C GLU A 169 1.89 -5.08 20.47
N ILE A 170 2.58 -4.34 19.59
CA ILE A 170 2.11 -3.04 19.11
C ILE A 170 0.90 -3.20 18.17
N ILE A 171 0.90 -4.21 17.30
CA ILE A 171 -0.27 -4.51 16.47
C ILE A 171 -1.49 -4.75 17.34
N ASP A 172 -1.35 -5.55 18.38
CA ASP A 172 -2.43 -5.95 19.28
C ASP A 172 -2.92 -4.77 20.16
N SER A 173 -2.06 -3.81 20.47
CA SER A 173 -2.46 -2.59 21.21
C SER A 173 -3.36 -1.66 20.39
N GLY A 174 -3.29 -1.73 19.06
CA GLY A 174 -4.00 -0.82 18.16
C GLY A 174 -3.36 0.56 18.03
N ASP A 175 -2.27 0.82 18.75
CA ASP A 175 -1.57 2.12 18.70
C ASP A 175 -0.81 2.29 17.39
N THR A 176 -0.90 3.48 16.81
CA THR A 176 -0.11 3.82 15.62
C THR A 176 1.30 4.25 16.04
N ILE A 177 2.30 3.48 15.62
CA ILE A 177 3.71 3.78 15.89
C ILE A 177 4.44 3.99 14.57
N VAL A 178 5.24 5.06 14.50
CA VAL A 178 6.14 5.35 13.38
C VAL A 178 7.57 5.05 13.81
N ILE A 179 8.27 4.23 13.04
CA ILE A 179 9.63 3.80 13.30
C ILE A 179 10.48 4.29 12.13
N GLU A 180 11.38 5.22 12.41
CA GLU A 180 12.35 5.67 11.41
C GLU A 180 13.50 4.65 11.34
N LEU A 181 13.91 4.28 10.13
CA LEU A 181 15.07 3.42 9.95
C LEU A 181 16.34 4.21 10.21
N GLN A 182 17.22 3.70 11.07
CA GLN A 182 18.52 4.34 11.39
C GLN A 182 19.35 4.55 10.11
N VAL A 183 19.30 3.59 9.19
CA VAL A 183 19.92 3.68 7.88
C VAL A 183 18.83 3.45 6.81
N PRO A 184 18.48 4.46 6.00
CA PRO A 184 17.56 4.28 4.90
C PRO A 184 18.05 3.24 3.90
N ILE A 185 17.14 2.38 3.43
CA ILE A 185 17.47 1.26 2.54
C ILE A 185 17.08 1.61 1.11
N PRO A 186 17.99 1.50 0.12
CA PRO A 186 17.65 1.71 -1.28
C PRO A 186 16.54 0.75 -1.72
N LEU A 187 15.42 1.28 -2.18
CA LEU A 187 14.30 0.53 -2.72
C LEU A 187 14.15 0.82 -4.21
N TYR A 188 14.02 -0.24 -5.00
CA TYR A 188 13.78 -0.17 -6.43
C TYR A 188 12.49 -0.93 -6.75
N LEU A 189 11.48 -0.23 -7.26
CA LEU A 189 10.34 -0.86 -7.90
C LEU A 189 10.67 -0.96 -9.39
N VAL A 190 10.79 -2.18 -9.88
CA VAL A 190 11.12 -2.48 -11.26
C VAL A 190 10.03 -3.35 -11.89
N TYR A 191 9.84 -3.22 -13.20
CA TYR A 191 8.94 -4.07 -13.94
C TYR A 191 9.77 -4.91 -14.92
N TRP A 192 9.90 -6.19 -14.59
CA TRP A 192 10.63 -7.16 -15.42
C TRP A 192 9.69 -8.31 -15.77
N THR A 193 9.61 -8.59 -17.07
CA THR A 193 8.87 -9.72 -17.62
C THR A 193 9.77 -10.92 -17.86
N ALA A 194 11.10 -10.71 -17.89
CA ALA A 194 12.12 -11.75 -17.97
C ALA A 194 13.29 -11.43 -17.02
N TRP A 195 13.80 -12.44 -16.33
CA TRP A 195 15.01 -12.32 -15.49
C TRP A 195 15.70 -13.66 -15.33
N VAL A 196 16.96 -13.62 -14.93
CA VAL A 196 17.74 -14.81 -14.56
C VAL A 196 17.62 -14.99 -13.06
N GLY A 197 17.21 -16.19 -12.63
CA GLY A 197 17.14 -16.56 -11.20
C GLY A 197 18.51 -16.88 -10.61
N SER A 198 18.55 -17.12 -9.30
CA SER A 198 19.76 -17.53 -8.58
C SER A 198 20.25 -18.95 -8.94
N ASP A 199 19.43 -19.70 -9.63
CA ASP A 199 19.68 -21.04 -10.20
C ASP A 199 20.14 -21.00 -11.67
N ASP A 200 20.51 -19.82 -12.17
CA ASP A 200 20.90 -19.54 -13.56
C ASP A 200 19.82 -19.86 -14.61
N GLN A 201 18.55 -20.09 -14.17
CA GLN A 201 17.43 -20.29 -15.07
C GLN A 201 16.79 -18.97 -15.47
N VAL A 202 16.29 -18.90 -16.71
CA VAL A 202 15.54 -17.74 -17.20
C VAL A 202 14.06 -17.91 -16.86
N TYR A 203 13.51 -16.92 -16.18
CA TYR A 203 12.10 -16.86 -15.82
C TYR A 203 11.38 -15.81 -16.63
N PHE A 204 10.13 -16.12 -17.01
CA PHE A 204 9.24 -15.22 -17.73
C PHE A 204 7.96 -14.98 -16.96
N ARG A 205 7.41 -13.78 -17.12
CA ARG A 205 6.07 -13.39 -16.64
C ARG A 205 5.30 -12.70 -17.75
N LYS A 206 3.98 -12.83 -17.67
CA LYS A 206 3.08 -12.13 -18.59
C LYS A 206 3.29 -10.62 -18.46
N ASP A 207 3.44 -9.94 -19.59
CA ASP A 207 3.45 -8.48 -19.65
C ASP A 207 2.03 -7.94 -19.40
N ILE A 208 1.72 -7.67 -18.12
CA ILE A 208 0.39 -7.22 -17.69
C ILE A 208 0.13 -5.74 -18.01
N TYR A 209 1.18 -4.96 -18.24
CA TYR A 209 1.08 -3.53 -18.56
C TYR A 209 1.29 -3.22 -20.05
N GLY A 210 1.69 -4.21 -20.85
CA GLY A 210 1.98 -4.04 -22.28
C GLY A 210 3.24 -3.22 -22.57
N TRP A 211 4.16 -3.11 -21.59
CA TRP A 211 5.33 -2.25 -21.73
C TRP A 211 6.41 -2.83 -22.65
N ASP A 212 6.56 -4.16 -22.72
CA ASP A 212 7.51 -4.81 -23.62
C ASP A 212 7.16 -4.51 -25.07
N LYS A 213 5.86 -4.54 -25.41
CA LYS A 213 5.39 -4.25 -26.75
C LYS A 213 5.71 -2.82 -27.17
N SER A 214 5.51 -1.84 -26.27
CA SER A 214 5.80 -0.45 -26.55
C SER A 214 7.28 -0.17 -26.76
N GLN A 215 8.19 -0.95 -26.14
CA GLN A 215 9.63 -0.84 -26.35
C GLN A 215 10.07 -1.40 -27.72
N LEU A 216 9.40 -2.43 -28.23
CA LEU A 216 9.68 -3.01 -29.53
C LEU A 216 9.21 -2.12 -30.69
N GLU A 217 8.19 -1.30 -30.48
CA GLU A 217 7.67 -0.36 -31.49
C GLU A 217 8.47 0.95 -31.57
N CYS A 218 9.42 1.20 -30.67
CA CYS A 218 10.30 2.37 -30.64
C CYS A 218 11.65 2.16 -31.36
N ASN A 219 11.91 1.00 -31.94
CA ASN A 219 13.05 0.65 -32.77
C ASN A 219 12.57 0.47 -34.21
#